data_ca425d0d880ba1566b6417123b55b771
#
_entry.id   ca425d0d880ba1566b6417123b55b771
#
_cell.length_a   1.000
_cell.length_b   1.000
_cell.length_c   1.000
_cell.angle_alpha   90.00
_cell.angle_beta   90.00
_cell.angle_gamma   90.00
#
_symmetry.space_group_name_H-M   'P 1'
#
loop_
_entity.id
_entity.type
_entity.pdbx_description
1 polymer ?
#
loop_
_entity_poly.entity_id
_entity_poly.type
_entity_poly.pdbx_seq_one_letter_code
_entity_poly.pdbx_strand_id
1 'polypeptide(L)'
;FTSSARMHTACLKVAAQHPKTRILNCSLNAPHPLVRTYYPRTYEVTYLLGMLAGVLTKTDRVGYVAANPVYGIPAAVNAYAQGLKTVRPDAKVVLRWACLPDPAHPLDFSDRPDVEIFYARDNREPEGTHRDYGLCRRQPDGTLQPLGLPVWRWDTFYIEIVRSIFDGAWDNDAAGARAVNYWWGMRSGAEEIDYSKDLPAGTLQLLDLMEKMLHEDDLRIFPEDLYAQGHVLHSPEAVVYSPKELMEMDWLDECVEGALPHYDELDVKTHVLMAINGLNTLKGFVK
;
A
#
# COMPACT_ATOMS: atom_id res chain seq x y z
N PHE A 1 -18.81 -9.38 -8.32
CA PHE A 1 -17.75 -8.51 -7.81
C PHE A 1 -18.31 -7.15 -7.42
N THR A 2 -17.84 -6.58 -6.32
CA THR A 2 -18.13 -5.21 -5.90
C THR A 2 -16.82 -4.48 -5.62
N SER A 3 -16.72 -3.22 -6.05
CA SER A 3 -15.47 -2.47 -6.16
C SER A 3 -15.14 -1.57 -4.96
N SER A 4 -15.88 -1.68 -3.86
CA SER A 4 -15.67 -0.80 -2.69
C SER A 4 -16.02 -1.48 -1.38
N ALA A 5 -15.24 -1.25 -0.35
CA ALA A 5 -15.51 -1.66 1.02
C ALA A 5 -16.86 -1.15 1.53
N ARG A 6 -17.32 0.01 1.06
CA ARG A 6 -18.65 0.57 1.41
C ARG A 6 -19.82 -0.33 1.03
N MET A 7 -19.60 -1.24 0.07
CA MET A 7 -20.64 -2.20 -0.38
C MET A 7 -20.70 -3.47 0.48
N HIS A 8 -19.78 -3.66 1.44
CA HIS A 8 -19.67 -4.88 2.22
C HIS A 8 -20.98 -5.29 2.92
N THR A 9 -21.64 -4.36 3.62
CA THR A 9 -22.92 -4.63 4.28
C THR A 9 -24.02 -5.01 3.31
N ALA A 10 -24.06 -4.40 2.12
CA ALA A 10 -25.00 -4.78 1.07
C ALA A 10 -24.70 -6.18 0.52
N CYS A 11 -23.40 -6.52 0.35
CA CYS A 11 -22.98 -7.86 -0.05
C CYS A 11 -23.45 -8.93 0.92
N LEU A 12 -23.36 -8.69 2.23
CA LEU A 12 -23.83 -9.63 3.26
C LEU A 12 -25.35 -9.86 3.17
N LYS A 13 -26.13 -8.78 2.98
CA LYS A 13 -27.60 -8.90 2.83
C LYS A 13 -27.98 -9.69 1.59
N VAL A 14 -27.31 -9.44 0.45
CA VAL A 14 -27.56 -10.16 -0.79
C VAL A 14 -27.14 -11.63 -0.66
N ALA A 15 -25.98 -11.91 -0.05
CA ALA A 15 -25.48 -13.25 0.16
C ALA A 15 -26.46 -14.11 1.00
N ALA A 16 -27.05 -13.52 2.03
CA ALA A 16 -28.05 -14.21 2.85
C ALA A 16 -29.33 -14.57 2.07
N GLN A 17 -29.72 -13.74 1.09
CA GLN A 17 -30.90 -13.97 0.25
C GLN A 17 -30.61 -14.91 -0.94
N HIS A 18 -29.34 -14.95 -1.38
CA HIS A 18 -28.88 -15.71 -2.55
C HIS A 18 -27.68 -16.59 -2.21
N PRO A 19 -27.84 -17.63 -1.37
CA PRO A 19 -26.73 -18.43 -0.84
C PRO A 19 -25.95 -19.24 -1.90
N LYS A 20 -26.50 -19.36 -3.12
CA LYS A 20 -25.80 -20.00 -4.26
C LYS A 20 -24.96 -19.03 -5.06
N THR A 21 -25.05 -17.72 -4.80
CA THR A 21 -24.28 -16.69 -5.49
C THR A 21 -22.97 -16.44 -4.75
N ARG A 22 -21.84 -16.60 -5.43
CA ARG A 22 -20.52 -16.26 -4.90
C ARG A 22 -20.30 -14.77 -5.01
N ILE A 23 -20.09 -14.11 -3.87
CA ILE A 23 -19.93 -12.67 -3.80
C ILE A 23 -18.52 -12.33 -3.36
N LEU A 24 -17.87 -11.44 -4.13
CA LEU A 24 -16.54 -10.92 -3.85
C LEU A 24 -16.62 -9.40 -3.66
N ASN A 25 -16.04 -8.92 -2.58
CA ASN A 25 -16.00 -7.51 -2.24
C ASN A 25 -14.56 -6.99 -2.19
N CYS A 26 -14.28 -5.89 -2.91
CA CYS A 26 -12.99 -5.21 -2.83
C CYS A 26 -12.86 -4.50 -1.48
N SER A 27 -12.25 -5.19 -0.54
CA SER A 27 -12.02 -4.66 0.80
C SER A 27 -10.98 -5.47 1.55
N LEU A 28 -10.46 -4.86 2.59
CA LEU A 28 -9.59 -5.49 3.60
C LEU A 28 -10.37 -5.91 4.84
N ASN A 29 -11.70 -5.96 4.77
CA ASN A 29 -12.55 -6.34 5.89
C ASN A 29 -12.30 -7.79 6.35
N ALA A 30 -12.65 -8.06 7.60
CA ALA A 30 -12.59 -9.39 8.15
C ALA A 30 -13.36 -10.40 7.31
N PRO A 31 -12.84 -11.63 7.17
CA PRO A 31 -13.47 -12.66 6.35
C PRO A 31 -14.87 -13.01 6.89
N HIS A 32 -15.79 -13.24 5.97
CA HIS A 32 -17.13 -13.67 6.27
C HIS A 32 -17.47 -14.92 5.43
N PRO A 33 -18.16 -15.93 5.99
CA PRO A 33 -18.43 -17.17 5.27
C PRO A 33 -19.23 -17.01 3.98
N LEU A 34 -20.05 -15.97 3.89
CA LEU A 34 -20.89 -15.70 2.72
C LEU A 34 -20.29 -14.73 1.70
N VAL A 35 -19.26 -13.96 2.07
CA VAL A 35 -18.62 -12.96 1.19
C VAL A 35 -17.12 -13.08 1.30
N ARG A 36 -16.45 -13.26 0.18
CA ARG A 36 -14.98 -13.23 0.13
C ARG A 36 -14.49 -11.86 -0.24
N THR A 37 -13.31 -11.54 0.26
CA THR A 37 -12.67 -10.25 0.01
C THR A 37 -11.47 -10.41 -0.92
N TYR A 38 -11.18 -9.37 -1.69
CA TYR A 38 -10.03 -9.30 -2.55
C TYR A 38 -9.40 -7.91 -2.49
N TYR A 39 -8.08 -7.83 -2.56
CA TYR A 39 -7.32 -6.57 -2.58
C TYR A 39 -5.88 -6.81 -3.07
N PRO A 40 -5.26 -5.89 -3.82
CA PRO A 40 -3.85 -6.05 -4.23
C PRO A 40 -2.87 -5.82 -3.07
N ARG A 41 -1.68 -6.43 -3.19
CA ARG A 41 -0.56 -6.29 -2.23
C ARG A 41 0.28 -5.06 -2.53
N THR A 42 -0.21 -3.89 -2.18
CA THR A 42 0.40 -2.62 -2.55
C THR A 42 1.81 -2.39 -2.00
N TYR A 43 2.21 -3.09 -0.96
CA TYR A 43 3.54 -2.93 -0.37
C TYR A 43 4.67 -3.39 -1.31
N GLU A 44 4.42 -4.34 -2.22
CA GLU A 44 5.41 -4.80 -3.20
C GLU A 44 5.78 -3.66 -4.17
N VAL A 45 4.78 -3.00 -4.70
CA VAL A 45 4.94 -1.85 -5.59
C VAL A 45 5.59 -0.66 -4.88
N THR A 46 5.18 -0.38 -3.65
CA THR A 46 5.76 0.75 -2.91
C THR A 46 7.23 0.54 -2.56
N TYR A 47 7.67 -0.71 -2.35
CA TYR A 47 9.09 -1.02 -2.20
C TYR A 47 9.91 -0.59 -3.44
N LEU A 48 9.47 -0.98 -4.62
CA LEU A 48 10.17 -0.61 -5.88
C LEU A 48 10.14 0.90 -6.12
N LEU A 49 9.04 1.56 -5.79
CA LEU A 49 8.95 3.01 -5.89
C LEU A 49 9.83 3.74 -4.86
N GLY A 50 10.03 3.16 -3.69
CA GLY A 50 11.02 3.63 -2.71
C GLY A 50 12.45 3.52 -3.22
N MET A 51 12.81 2.40 -3.86
CA MET A 51 14.10 2.24 -4.54
C MET A 51 14.26 3.28 -5.65
N LEU A 52 13.25 3.45 -6.50
CA LEU A 52 13.28 4.43 -7.58
C LEU A 52 13.48 5.85 -7.04
N ALA A 53 12.78 6.21 -5.97
CA ALA A 53 12.95 7.49 -5.31
C ALA A 53 14.38 7.68 -4.80
N GLY A 54 14.94 6.66 -4.16
CA GLY A 54 16.31 6.69 -3.63
C GLY A 54 17.39 6.80 -4.71
N VAL A 55 17.22 6.12 -5.85
CA VAL A 55 18.15 6.23 -7.00
C VAL A 55 18.12 7.62 -7.61
N LEU A 56 16.94 8.23 -7.68
CA LEU A 56 16.74 9.47 -8.42
C LEU A 56 16.87 10.75 -7.59
N THR A 57 16.68 10.66 -6.27
CA THR A 57 16.75 11.85 -5.40
C THR A 57 18.17 12.42 -5.34
N LYS A 58 18.27 13.75 -5.29
CA LYS A 58 19.53 14.49 -5.07
C LYS A 58 19.72 14.88 -3.62
N THR A 59 18.72 14.63 -2.79
CA THR A 59 18.72 14.95 -1.38
C THR A 59 18.72 13.66 -0.55
N ASP A 60 18.83 13.79 0.77
CA ASP A 60 18.73 12.66 1.69
C ASP A 60 17.29 12.45 2.19
N ARG A 61 16.30 13.05 1.53
CA ARG A 61 14.90 12.92 1.88
C ARG A 61 14.00 12.73 0.67
N VAL A 62 13.03 11.83 0.85
CA VAL A 62 11.93 11.60 -0.09
C VAL A 62 10.60 11.68 0.65
N GLY A 63 9.53 12.07 -0.02
CA GLY A 63 8.21 12.19 0.58
C GLY A 63 7.37 10.92 0.40
N TYR A 64 6.47 10.70 1.34
CA TYR A 64 5.37 9.75 1.22
C TYR A 64 4.08 10.41 1.73
N VAL A 65 3.07 10.51 0.89
CA VAL A 65 1.75 11.00 1.28
C VAL A 65 0.79 9.83 1.36
N ALA A 66 0.38 9.49 2.58
CA ALA A 66 -0.59 8.45 2.85
C ALA A 66 -2.00 9.04 3.02
N ALA A 67 -3.01 8.38 2.48
CA ALA A 67 -4.38 8.89 2.58
C ALA A 67 -4.96 8.72 3.99
N ASN A 68 -5.05 7.49 4.45
CA ASN A 68 -5.69 7.14 5.72
C ASN A 68 -4.90 6.02 6.42
N PRO A 69 -4.84 5.99 7.76
CA PRO A 69 -4.15 4.94 8.51
C PRO A 69 -5.02 3.68 8.60
N VAL A 70 -5.32 3.08 7.45
CA VAL A 70 -6.10 1.83 7.35
C VAL A 70 -5.17 0.63 7.14
N TYR A 71 -5.72 -0.56 7.26
CA TYR A 71 -4.99 -1.82 7.07
C TYR A 71 -4.06 -1.82 5.87
N GLY A 72 -2.81 -2.25 6.10
CA GLY A 72 -1.78 -2.39 5.09
C GLY A 72 -1.09 -1.09 4.66
N ILE A 73 -1.58 0.08 5.06
CA ILE A 73 -0.92 1.35 4.73
C ILE A 73 0.41 1.52 5.49
N PRO A 74 0.52 1.23 6.80
CA PRO A 74 1.82 1.25 7.47
C PRO A 74 2.83 0.29 6.83
N ALA A 75 2.39 -0.90 6.40
CA ALA A 75 3.26 -1.84 5.67
C ALA A 75 3.73 -1.27 4.33
N ALA A 76 2.87 -0.55 3.60
CA ALA A 76 3.24 0.11 2.35
C ALA A 76 4.25 1.26 2.57
N VAL A 77 4.08 2.06 3.63
CA VAL A 77 5.05 3.10 4.04
C VAL A 77 6.39 2.47 4.40
N ASN A 78 6.38 1.41 5.20
CA ASN A 78 7.59 0.71 5.62
C ASN A 78 8.28 0.00 4.45
N ALA A 79 7.53 -0.58 3.52
CA ALA A 79 8.09 -1.17 2.30
C ALA A 79 8.76 -0.11 1.42
N TYR A 80 8.16 1.08 1.27
CA TYR A 80 8.78 2.21 0.60
C TYR A 80 10.09 2.63 1.29
N ALA A 81 10.10 2.69 2.62
CA ALA A 81 11.29 2.97 3.42
C ALA A 81 12.39 1.91 3.22
N GLN A 82 12.03 0.62 3.19
CA GLN A 82 12.99 -0.45 2.92
C GLN A 82 13.55 -0.36 1.49
N GLY A 83 12.71 -0.06 0.51
CA GLY A 83 13.16 0.17 -0.86
C GLY A 83 14.13 1.34 -0.97
N LEU A 84 13.86 2.45 -0.28
CA LEU A 84 14.77 3.59 -0.18
C LEU A 84 16.11 3.19 0.45
N LYS A 85 16.10 2.51 1.59
CA LYS A 85 17.29 2.07 2.34
C LYS A 85 18.15 1.11 1.53
N THR A 86 17.57 0.29 0.66
CA THR A 86 18.31 -0.65 -0.21
C THR A 86 19.31 0.07 -1.11
N VAL A 87 19.00 1.27 -1.57
CA VAL A 87 19.86 2.04 -2.49
C VAL A 87 20.48 3.28 -1.86
N ARG A 88 19.91 3.76 -0.75
CA ARG A 88 20.39 4.95 -0.02
C ARG A 88 20.14 4.76 1.49
N PRO A 89 21.02 4.04 2.21
CA PRO A 89 20.79 3.61 3.59
C PRO A 89 20.56 4.75 4.59
N ASP A 90 21.17 5.92 4.37
CA ASP A 90 21.09 7.07 5.29
C ASP A 90 19.90 8.01 5.00
N ALA A 91 19.17 7.77 3.90
CA ALA A 91 18.05 8.63 3.52
C ALA A 91 16.83 8.41 4.41
N LYS A 92 15.98 9.44 4.48
CA LYS A 92 14.77 9.47 5.30
C LYS A 92 13.51 9.61 4.43
N VAL A 93 12.41 9.06 4.91
CA VAL A 93 11.08 9.25 4.34
C VAL A 93 10.32 10.29 5.15
N VAL A 94 9.92 11.38 4.54
CA VAL A 94 9.04 12.38 5.15
C VAL A 94 7.59 11.97 4.92
N LEU A 95 6.94 11.48 5.98
CA LEU A 95 5.56 10.99 5.92
C LEU A 95 4.58 12.13 6.20
N ARG A 96 3.56 12.24 5.36
CA ARG A 96 2.37 13.07 5.58
C ARG A 96 1.10 12.24 5.47
N TRP A 97 0.08 12.65 6.23
CA TRP A 97 -1.24 12.02 6.21
C TRP A 97 -2.27 13.01 5.65
N ALA A 98 -2.93 12.63 4.55
CA ALA A 98 -3.96 13.45 3.93
C ALA A 98 -5.26 13.54 4.76
N CYS A 99 -5.44 12.61 5.70
CA CYS A 99 -6.60 12.56 6.61
C CYS A 99 -6.46 13.47 7.85
N LEU A 100 -5.30 14.08 8.04
CA LEU A 100 -5.13 15.05 9.12
C LEU A 100 -5.62 16.43 8.67
N PRO A 101 -6.26 17.18 9.55
CA PRO A 101 -6.64 18.56 9.27
C PRO A 101 -5.36 19.43 9.20
N ASP A 102 -4.82 19.56 8.01
CA ASP A 102 -3.67 20.40 7.71
C ASP A 102 -4.13 21.57 6.83
N PRO A 103 -3.79 22.83 7.15
CA PRO A 103 -4.06 23.96 6.29
C PRO A 103 -3.28 23.92 4.97
N ALA A 104 -2.17 23.19 4.89
CA ALA A 104 -1.43 22.96 3.66
C ALA A 104 -2.00 21.76 2.90
N HIS A 105 -2.01 21.84 1.56
CA HIS A 105 -2.32 20.68 0.73
C HIS A 105 -1.29 19.57 1.01
N PRO A 106 -1.68 18.31 1.24
CA PRO A 106 -0.74 17.24 1.62
C PRO A 106 0.42 17.02 0.63
N LEU A 107 0.19 17.33 -0.66
CA LEU A 107 1.21 17.28 -1.71
C LEU A 107 2.11 18.52 -1.76
N ASP A 108 1.79 19.55 -0.99
CA ASP A 108 2.60 20.76 -0.95
C ASP A 108 3.77 20.61 0.04
N PHE A 109 4.92 20.25 -0.50
CA PHE A 109 6.19 20.20 0.24
C PHE A 109 6.97 21.53 0.11
N SER A 110 6.32 22.69 -0.04
CA SER A 110 6.99 24.00 -0.14
C SER A 110 7.76 24.35 1.14
N ASP A 111 7.29 23.89 2.29
CA ASP A 111 7.95 23.97 3.60
C ASP A 111 9.13 22.99 3.76
N ARG A 112 9.28 22.04 2.86
CA ARG A 112 10.34 21.02 2.84
C ARG A 112 11.05 21.04 1.48
N PRO A 113 11.89 22.02 1.22
CA PRO A 113 12.64 22.14 -0.05
C PRO A 113 13.63 20.99 -0.26
N ASP A 114 13.95 20.25 0.79
CA ASP A 114 14.73 19.03 0.79
C ASP A 114 13.96 17.79 0.29
N VAL A 115 12.66 17.90 0.02
CA VAL A 115 11.82 16.83 -0.56
C VAL A 115 11.43 17.24 -2.00
N GLU A 116 12.20 16.76 -2.97
CA GLU A 116 11.89 16.96 -4.40
C GLU A 116 11.10 15.81 -5.03
N ILE A 117 11.26 14.60 -4.49
CA ILE A 117 10.59 13.38 -4.96
C ILE A 117 9.68 12.88 -3.85
N PHE A 118 8.43 12.58 -4.19
CA PHE A 118 7.47 12.03 -3.25
C PHE A 118 6.50 11.08 -3.94
N TYR A 119 5.97 10.16 -3.14
CA TYR A 119 4.93 9.21 -3.54
C TYR A 119 3.58 9.62 -2.94
N ALA A 120 2.54 9.63 -3.76
CA ALA A 120 1.16 9.85 -3.35
C ALA A 120 0.22 8.95 -4.13
N ARG A 121 -0.33 7.94 -3.47
CA ARG A 121 -1.20 6.99 -4.14
C ARG A 121 -2.68 7.34 -4.04
N ASP A 122 -3.14 7.59 -2.83
CA ASP A 122 -4.55 7.62 -2.51
C ASP A 122 -5.06 9.05 -2.26
N ASN A 123 -4.25 10.03 -2.59
CA ASN A 123 -4.52 11.43 -2.24
C ASN A 123 -5.21 12.18 -3.37
N ARG A 124 -6.13 11.52 -4.04
CA ARG A 124 -6.77 12.07 -5.20
C ARG A 124 -8.10 12.72 -4.86
N GLU A 125 -8.24 13.99 -5.14
CA GLU A 125 -9.55 14.61 -5.34
C GLU A 125 -10.21 14.00 -6.58
N PRO A 126 -11.52 13.75 -6.59
CA PRO A 126 -12.23 13.19 -7.74
C PRO A 126 -12.06 14.00 -9.04
N GLU A 127 -11.75 15.28 -8.91
CA GLU A 127 -11.54 16.24 -10.01
C GLU A 127 -10.07 16.44 -10.38
N GLY A 128 -9.15 15.79 -9.63
CA GLY A 128 -7.70 15.87 -9.88
C GLY A 128 -7.30 15.24 -11.22
N THR A 129 -6.31 15.81 -11.85
CA THR A 129 -5.71 15.24 -13.06
C THR A 129 -4.89 14.00 -12.68
N HIS A 130 -4.77 13.01 -13.59
CA HIS A 130 -3.98 11.79 -13.39
C HIS A 130 -2.49 12.03 -13.05
N ARG A 131 -2.04 13.28 -13.06
CA ARG A 131 -0.64 13.65 -12.89
C ARG A 131 -0.16 13.70 -11.44
N ASP A 132 -1.07 13.71 -10.46
CA ASP A 132 -0.75 13.86 -9.05
C ASP A 132 -0.75 12.52 -8.30
N TYR A 133 -0.68 11.42 -9.04
CA TYR A 133 -0.76 10.06 -8.55
C TYR A 133 0.53 9.29 -8.85
N GLY A 134 1.00 8.48 -7.90
CA GLY A 134 2.23 7.71 -8.03
C GLY A 134 3.46 8.42 -7.49
N LEU A 135 4.63 8.01 -7.95
CA LEU A 135 5.90 8.66 -7.63
C LEU A 135 6.14 9.82 -8.58
N CYS A 136 6.31 11.02 -8.02
CA CYS A 136 6.49 12.25 -8.77
C CYS A 136 7.72 13.01 -8.31
N ARG A 137 8.31 13.79 -9.23
CA ARG A 137 9.31 14.83 -8.92
C ARG A 137 8.68 16.20 -9.09
N ARG A 138 8.83 17.05 -8.08
CA ARG A 138 8.48 18.47 -8.18
C ARG A 138 9.57 19.21 -8.94
N GLN A 139 9.16 19.89 -10.01
CA GLN A 139 10.03 20.73 -10.80
C GLN A 139 10.17 22.13 -10.19
N PRO A 140 11.20 22.92 -10.56
CA PRO A 140 11.37 24.27 -10.05
C PRO A 140 10.21 25.22 -10.35
N ASP A 141 9.43 24.96 -11.40
CA ASP A 141 8.22 25.71 -11.75
C ASP A 141 6.95 25.26 -11.01
N GLY A 142 7.09 24.31 -10.07
CA GLY A 142 6.01 23.74 -9.28
C GLY A 142 5.23 22.62 -9.97
N THR A 143 5.51 22.31 -11.23
CA THR A 143 4.86 21.17 -11.93
C THR A 143 5.37 19.83 -11.40
N LEU A 144 4.54 18.80 -11.52
CA LEU A 144 4.88 17.43 -11.13
C LEU A 144 5.25 16.60 -12.38
N GLN A 145 6.44 16.02 -12.34
CA GLN A 145 6.90 15.05 -13.32
C GLN A 145 6.64 13.64 -12.78
N PRO A 146 5.79 12.82 -13.44
CA PRO A 146 5.59 11.43 -13.04
C PRO A 146 6.87 10.61 -13.31
N LEU A 147 7.24 9.77 -12.37
CA LEU A 147 8.40 8.87 -12.43
C LEU A 147 7.99 7.39 -12.47
N GLY A 148 6.94 7.02 -11.76
CA GLY A 148 6.38 5.68 -11.74
C GLY A 148 4.97 5.67 -11.18
N LEU A 149 4.07 5.00 -11.90
CA LEU A 149 2.65 4.93 -11.58
C LEU A 149 2.27 3.48 -11.26
N PRO A 150 1.77 3.17 -10.05
CA PRO A 150 1.19 1.85 -9.77
C PRO A 150 -0.05 1.63 -10.62
N VAL A 151 -0.13 0.49 -11.28
CA VAL A 151 -1.26 0.11 -12.13
C VAL A 151 -1.87 -1.18 -11.60
N TRP A 152 -3.16 -1.14 -11.33
CA TRP A 152 -3.91 -2.35 -10.97
C TRP A 152 -4.46 -3.00 -12.23
N ARG A 153 -4.06 -4.23 -12.47
CA ARG A 153 -4.52 -5.05 -13.58
C ARG A 153 -5.79 -5.80 -13.17
N TRP A 154 -6.88 -5.05 -13.06
CA TRP A 154 -8.17 -5.59 -12.65
C TRP A 154 -8.68 -6.69 -13.58
N ASP A 155 -8.38 -6.59 -14.88
CA ASP A 155 -8.67 -7.61 -15.88
C ASP A 155 -8.00 -8.94 -15.52
N THR A 156 -6.69 -8.95 -15.35
CA THR A 156 -5.92 -10.12 -14.93
C THR A 156 -6.39 -10.63 -13.58
N PHE A 157 -6.54 -9.72 -12.60
CA PHE A 157 -6.93 -10.08 -11.23
C PHE A 157 -8.29 -10.79 -11.19
N TYR A 158 -9.31 -10.28 -11.88
CA TYR A 158 -10.62 -10.90 -11.92
C TYR A 158 -10.62 -12.24 -12.65
N ILE A 159 -9.88 -12.35 -13.76
CA ILE A 159 -9.77 -13.62 -14.51
C ILE A 159 -9.14 -14.68 -13.63
N GLU A 160 -8.05 -14.39 -12.93
CA GLU A 160 -7.36 -15.35 -12.06
C GLU A 160 -8.21 -15.74 -10.84
N ILE A 161 -8.96 -14.80 -10.24
CA ILE A 161 -9.93 -15.15 -9.19
C ILE A 161 -10.98 -16.11 -9.72
N VAL A 162 -11.56 -15.82 -10.89
CA VAL A 162 -12.60 -16.70 -11.48
C VAL A 162 -12.03 -18.07 -11.79
N ARG A 163 -10.82 -18.17 -12.36
CA ARG A 163 -10.13 -19.45 -12.58
C ARG A 163 -9.96 -20.23 -11.29
N SER A 164 -9.44 -19.60 -10.24
CA SER A 164 -9.24 -20.23 -8.93
C SER A 164 -10.55 -20.78 -8.34
N ILE A 165 -11.67 -20.10 -8.60
CA ILE A 165 -12.99 -20.55 -8.16
C ILE A 165 -13.43 -21.79 -8.95
N PHE A 166 -13.20 -21.85 -10.27
CA PHE A 166 -13.48 -23.02 -11.08
C PHE A 166 -12.60 -24.22 -10.71
N ASP A 167 -11.36 -23.98 -10.30
CA ASP A 167 -10.41 -24.98 -9.81
C ASP A 167 -10.73 -25.47 -8.37
N GLY A 168 -11.87 -25.04 -7.80
CA GLY A 168 -12.36 -25.50 -6.51
C GLY A 168 -11.85 -24.72 -5.30
N ALA A 169 -11.11 -23.63 -5.48
CA ALA A 169 -10.59 -22.83 -4.37
C ALA A 169 -11.69 -22.22 -3.49
N TRP A 170 -12.91 -22.06 -4.02
CA TRP A 170 -14.06 -21.60 -3.23
C TRP A 170 -14.55 -22.65 -2.23
N ASP A 171 -14.50 -23.91 -2.58
CA ASP A 171 -15.10 -24.99 -1.80
C ASP A 171 -14.08 -25.65 -0.85
N ASN A 172 -12.77 -25.46 -1.10
CA ASN A 172 -11.66 -25.98 -0.28
C ASN A 172 -11.29 -24.99 0.84
N ASP A 173 -12.16 -24.79 1.80
CA ASP A 173 -12.00 -23.64 2.67
C ASP A 173 -11.39 -23.86 4.05
N ALA A 174 -10.05 -23.73 4.14
CA ALA A 174 -9.42 -23.04 5.25
C ALA A 174 -9.55 -21.48 5.14
N ALA A 175 -10.28 -20.96 4.18
CA ALA A 175 -10.32 -19.53 3.82
C ALA A 175 -11.15 -18.67 4.80
N GLY A 176 -11.97 -19.27 5.66
CA GLY A 176 -12.67 -18.55 6.74
C GLY A 176 -11.75 -17.90 7.77
N ALA A 177 -10.45 -18.23 7.76
CA ALA A 177 -9.47 -17.68 8.69
C ALA A 177 -8.54 -16.61 8.08
N ARG A 178 -8.67 -16.28 6.79
CA ARG A 178 -7.78 -15.30 6.14
C ARG A 178 -8.31 -13.87 6.27
N ALA A 179 -7.41 -12.95 6.57
CA ALA A 179 -7.76 -11.54 6.65
C ALA A 179 -8.28 -10.98 5.32
N VAL A 180 -7.71 -11.43 4.18
CA VAL A 180 -8.22 -11.22 2.82
C VAL A 180 -8.14 -12.54 2.07
N ASN A 181 -9.21 -12.94 1.39
CA ASN A 181 -9.23 -14.22 0.71
C ASN A 181 -8.33 -14.25 -0.53
N TYR A 182 -8.33 -13.17 -1.31
CA TYR A 182 -7.51 -12.99 -2.50
C TYR A 182 -6.65 -11.74 -2.32
N TRP A 183 -5.47 -11.90 -1.76
CA TRP A 183 -4.50 -10.84 -1.54
C TRP A 183 -3.26 -11.12 -2.37
N TRP A 184 -3.34 -10.69 -3.62
CA TRP A 184 -2.33 -10.96 -4.64
C TRP A 184 -1.59 -9.70 -5.03
N GLY A 185 -0.31 -9.85 -5.34
CA GLY A 185 0.60 -8.78 -5.72
C GLY A 185 1.16 -8.95 -7.13
N MET A 186 2.36 -8.45 -7.33
CA MET A 186 3.04 -8.41 -8.63
C MET A 186 3.23 -9.82 -9.22
N ARG A 187 3.57 -10.83 -8.41
CA ARG A 187 3.72 -12.22 -8.86
C ARG A 187 2.51 -12.77 -9.61
N SER A 188 1.33 -12.36 -9.25
CA SER A 188 0.08 -12.80 -9.92
C SER A 188 -0.28 -11.94 -11.13
N GLY A 189 0.49 -10.90 -11.44
CA GLY A 189 0.15 -9.89 -12.44
C GLY A 189 -1.02 -8.99 -12.04
N ALA A 190 -1.43 -8.99 -10.76
CA ALA A 190 -2.52 -8.15 -10.28
C ALA A 190 -2.13 -6.68 -10.17
N GLU A 191 -0.84 -6.42 -10.02
CA GLU A 191 -0.27 -5.08 -9.87
C GLU A 191 1.05 -4.98 -10.64
N GLU A 192 1.28 -3.83 -11.30
CA GLU A 192 2.50 -3.52 -12.03
C GLU A 192 2.83 -2.02 -11.86
N ILE A 193 3.98 -1.58 -12.35
CA ILE A 193 4.37 -0.17 -12.36
C ILE A 193 4.57 0.29 -13.80
N ASP A 194 3.89 1.38 -14.17
CA ASP A 194 4.18 2.11 -15.42
C ASP A 194 5.25 3.15 -15.14
N TYR A 195 6.48 2.85 -15.56
CA TYR A 195 7.62 3.73 -15.36
C TYR A 195 7.71 4.80 -16.45
N SER A 196 8.17 5.97 -16.06
CA SER A 196 8.48 7.03 -17.03
C SER A 196 9.53 6.57 -18.03
N LYS A 197 9.31 6.86 -19.30
CA LYS A 197 10.24 6.56 -20.39
C LYS A 197 11.53 7.38 -20.32
N ASP A 198 11.51 8.47 -19.55
CA ASP A 198 12.65 9.37 -19.39
C ASP A 198 13.62 8.90 -18.29
N LEU A 199 13.38 7.75 -17.67
CA LEU A 199 14.29 7.20 -16.67
C LEU A 199 15.60 6.72 -17.29
N PRO A 200 16.73 6.87 -16.57
CA PRO A 200 18.01 6.32 -17.02
C PRO A 200 17.95 4.81 -17.28
N ALA A 201 18.58 4.35 -18.34
CA ALA A 201 18.55 2.93 -18.72
C ALA A 201 19.04 2.00 -17.59
N GLY A 202 20.08 2.40 -16.84
CA GLY A 202 20.56 1.62 -15.70
C GLY A 202 19.55 1.54 -14.55
N THR A 203 18.74 2.59 -14.35
CA THR A 203 17.65 2.57 -13.37
C THR A 203 16.55 1.59 -13.78
N LEU A 204 16.16 1.60 -15.06
CA LEU A 204 15.16 0.65 -15.57
C LEU A 204 15.67 -0.80 -15.48
N GLN A 205 16.94 -1.06 -15.78
CA GLN A 205 17.54 -2.39 -15.63
C GLN A 205 17.54 -2.88 -14.17
N LEU A 206 17.85 -2.00 -13.22
CA LEU A 206 17.79 -2.33 -11.80
C LEU A 206 16.34 -2.69 -11.39
N LEU A 207 15.37 -1.88 -11.77
CA LEU A 207 13.97 -2.14 -11.44
C LEU A 207 13.45 -3.44 -12.06
N ASP A 208 13.78 -3.72 -13.34
CA ASP A 208 13.43 -4.97 -14.02
C ASP A 208 14.02 -6.21 -13.30
N LEU A 209 15.26 -6.11 -12.82
CA LEU A 209 15.86 -7.16 -12.01
C LEU A 209 15.09 -7.38 -10.70
N MET A 210 14.78 -6.30 -9.99
CA MET A 210 14.08 -6.38 -8.70
C MET A 210 12.64 -6.88 -8.87
N GLU A 211 11.94 -6.49 -9.94
CA GLU A 211 10.62 -7.04 -10.29
C GLU A 211 10.69 -8.55 -10.53
N LYS A 212 11.69 -9.03 -11.27
CA LYS A 212 11.89 -10.47 -11.48
C LYS A 212 12.09 -11.21 -10.16
N MET A 213 12.91 -10.66 -9.25
CA MET A 213 13.12 -11.26 -7.93
C MET A 213 11.82 -11.30 -7.10
N LEU A 214 10.95 -10.29 -7.21
CA LEU A 214 9.62 -10.30 -6.58
C LEU A 214 8.71 -11.36 -7.20
N HIS A 215 8.72 -11.51 -8.52
CA HIS A 215 7.94 -12.52 -9.23
C HIS A 215 8.38 -13.94 -8.88
N GLU A 216 9.66 -14.17 -8.64
CA GLU A 216 10.25 -15.46 -8.29
C GLU A 216 10.20 -15.76 -6.79
N ASP A 217 9.72 -14.81 -5.96
CA ASP A 217 9.67 -14.90 -4.49
C ASP A 217 11.07 -14.92 -3.83
N ASP A 218 12.07 -14.43 -4.55
CA ASP A 218 13.47 -14.40 -4.10
C ASP A 218 13.83 -13.12 -3.36
N LEU A 219 12.97 -12.10 -3.40
CA LEU A 219 13.18 -10.82 -2.74
C LEU A 219 12.36 -10.71 -1.44
N ARG A 220 13.06 -10.51 -0.33
CA ARG A 220 12.45 -10.19 0.95
C ARG A 220 12.41 -8.69 1.17
N ILE A 221 11.22 -8.13 1.17
CA ILE A 221 11.00 -6.69 1.38
C ILE A 221 11.34 -6.28 2.82
N PHE A 222 11.02 -7.16 3.78
CA PHE A 222 11.30 -6.93 5.19
C PHE A 222 12.42 -7.86 5.64
N PRO A 223 13.63 -7.33 5.95
CA PRO A 223 14.77 -8.12 6.39
C PRO A 223 14.59 -8.65 7.82
N GLU A 224 15.53 -9.48 8.28
CA GLU A 224 15.51 -10.10 9.60
C GLU A 224 15.61 -9.07 10.74
N ASP A 225 16.44 -8.06 10.55
CA ASP A 225 16.60 -6.96 11.50
C ASP A 225 15.89 -5.72 10.98
N LEU A 226 14.77 -5.39 11.60
CA LEU A 226 14.00 -4.20 11.34
C LEU A 226 14.14 -3.21 12.49
N TYR A 227 14.39 -1.97 12.15
CA TYR A 227 14.49 -0.88 13.10
C TYR A 227 13.22 -0.03 12.99
N ALA A 228 12.32 -0.26 13.95
CA ALA A 228 11.14 0.59 14.11
C ALA A 228 11.48 1.86 14.91
N GLN A 229 10.65 2.88 14.79
CA GLN A 229 10.78 4.10 15.58
C GLN A 229 10.80 3.75 17.09
N GLY A 230 11.94 4.04 17.75
CA GLY A 230 12.09 3.87 19.19
C GLY A 230 12.42 2.44 19.68
N HIS A 231 12.45 1.44 18.82
CA HIS A 231 12.82 0.07 19.20
C HIS A 231 13.29 -0.78 18.02
N VAL A 232 14.05 -1.81 18.33
CA VAL A 232 14.48 -2.80 17.33
C VAL A 232 13.48 -3.96 17.31
N LEU A 233 13.00 -4.29 16.14
CA LEU A 233 12.23 -5.49 15.88
C LEU A 233 13.22 -6.58 15.48
N HIS A 234 13.68 -7.34 16.46
CA HIS A 234 14.64 -8.42 16.20
C HIS A 234 13.89 -9.73 16.04
N SER A 235 14.10 -10.41 14.92
CA SER A 235 13.65 -11.78 14.76
C SER A 235 14.86 -12.67 14.49
N PRO A 236 15.10 -13.70 15.33
CA PRO A 236 16.21 -14.63 15.14
C PRO A 236 16.06 -15.55 13.92
N GLU A 237 14.91 -15.51 13.28
CA GLU A 237 14.61 -16.23 12.04
C GLU A 237 14.08 -15.25 11.01
N ALA A 238 14.45 -15.45 9.75
CA ALA A 238 13.94 -14.62 8.66
C ALA A 238 12.41 -14.55 8.68
N VAL A 239 11.86 -13.43 9.13
CA VAL A 239 10.42 -13.28 9.30
C VAL A 239 9.79 -13.07 7.94
N VAL A 240 9.10 -14.08 7.47
CA VAL A 240 8.08 -13.90 6.46
C VAL A 240 6.82 -13.43 7.17
N TYR A 241 6.57 -12.12 7.16
CA TYR A 241 5.32 -11.59 7.71
C TYR A 241 4.12 -12.25 7.04
N SER A 242 3.24 -12.79 7.83
CA SER A 242 1.96 -13.29 7.32
C SER A 242 1.13 -12.13 6.73
N PRO A 243 0.20 -12.40 5.83
CA PRO A 243 -0.73 -11.38 5.33
C PRO A 243 -1.43 -10.60 6.44
N LYS A 244 -1.75 -11.26 7.55
CA LYS A 244 -2.39 -10.62 8.70
C LYS A 244 -1.44 -9.64 9.39
N GLU A 245 -0.21 -10.03 9.65
CA GLU A 245 0.79 -9.16 10.30
C GLU A 245 1.11 -7.94 9.45
N LEU A 246 1.21 -8.09 8.13
CA LEU A 246 1.41 -6.96 7.21
C LEU A 246 0.20 -6.01 7.20
N MET A 247 -1.01 -6.56 7.27
CA MET A 247 -2.21 -5.74 7.28
C MET A 247 -2.43 -5.02 8.62
N GLU A 248 -2.06 -5.66 9.73
CA GLU A 248 -2.20 -5.14 11.08
C GLU A 248 -0.95 -4.41 11.58
N MET A 249 0.04 -4.16 10.71
CA MET A 249 1.28 -3.47 11.06
C MET A 249 0.97 -2.09 11.65
N ASP A 250 1.44 -1.83 12.87
CA ASP A 250 1.14 -0.66 13.69
C ASP A 250 2.38 0.15 14.09
N TRP A 251 3.46 -0.01 13.34
CA TRP A 251 4.73 0.68 13.56
C TRP A 251 5.27 1.25 12.24
N LEU A 252 6.20 2.21 12.35
CA LEU A 252 6.92 2.81 11.24
C LEU A 252 8.42 2.52 11.37
N ASP A 253 9.10 2.37 10.22
CA ASP A 253 10.56 2.23 10.15
C ASP A 253 11.26 3.47 10.75
N GLU A 254 12.42 3.28 11.35
CA GLU A 254 13.22 4.35 11.97
C GLU A 254 13.64 5.46 11.01
N CYS A 255 13.72 5.16 9.70
CA CYS A 255 14.03 6.16 8.70
C CYS A 255 12.82 7.04 8.32
N VAL A 256 11.63 6.74 8.84
CA VAL A 256 10.43 7.54 8.57
C VAL A 256 10.34 8.72 9.54
N GLU A 257 10.36 9.93 9.00
CA GLU A 257 10.07 11.19 9.72
C GLU A 257 8.56 11.43 9.68
N GLY A 258 7.88 11.18 10.78
CA GLY A 258 6.43 11.26 10.94
C GLY A 258 5.94 10.24 11.97
N ALA A 259 4.65 10.18 12.20
CA ALA A 259 4.04 9.25 13.15
C ALA A 259 2.74 8.67 12.59
N LEU A 260 2.29 7.56 13.14
CA LEU A 260 0.91 7.09 12.93
C LEU A 260 -0.03 8.03 13.69
N PRO A 261 -1.09 8.55 13.05
CA PRO A 261 -2.00 9.48 13.71
C PRO A 261 -2.86 8.76 14.74
N HIS A 262 -3.17 9.45 15.82
CA HIS A 262 -4.17 8.98 16.78
C HIS A 262 -5.58 9.10 16.19
N TYR A 263 -6.47 8.23 16.62
CA TYR A 263 -7.86 8.21 16.14
C TYR A 263 -8.53 9.59 16.26
N ASP A 264 -8.31 10.29 17.37
CA ASP A 264 -8.93 11.59 17.65
C ASP A 264 -8.39 12.75 16.77
N GLU A 265 -7.26 12.54 16.10
CA GLU A 265 -6.67 13.52 15.18
C GLU A 265 -7.26 13.44 13.77
N LEU A 266 -7.98 12.35 13.48
CA LEU A 266 -8.49 12.05 12.13
C LEU A 266 -9.72 12.89 11.78
N ASP A 267 -9.89 13.16 10.51
CA ASP A 267 -11.11 13.82 10.02
C ASP A 267 -12.33 12.89 10.07
N VAL A 268 -13.55 13.48 9.98
CA VAL A 268 -14.80 12.74 10.05
C VAL A 268 -14.94 11.71 8.92
N LYS A 269 -14.41 12.01 7.72
CA LYS A 269 -14.48 11.09 6.57
C LYS A 269 -13.65 9.84 6.86
N THR A 270 -12.48 10.02 7.47
CA THR A 270 -11.59 8.93 7.86
C THR A 270 -12.20 8.08 8.97
N HIS A 271 -12.85 8.68 9.97
CA HIS A 271 -13.61 7.92 10.99
C HIS A 271 -14.66 7.00 10.34
N VAL A 272 -15.43 7.50 9.38
CA VAL A 272 -16.41 6.69 8.65
C VAL A 272 -15.73 5.55 7.87
N LEU A 273 -14.59 5.83 7.21
CA LEU A 273 -13.85 4.83 6.48
C LEU A 273 -13.28 3.74 7.40
N MET A 274 -12.73 4.13 8.55
CA MET A 274 -12.24 3.19 9.56
C MET A 274 -13.38 2.32 10.10
N ALA A 275 -14.53 2.91 10.40
CA ALA A 275 -15.72 2.17 10.83
C ALA A 275 -16.16 1.12 9.81
N ILE A 276 -16.18 1.49 8.51
CA ILE A 276 -16.52 0.57 7.42
C ILE A 276 -15.53 -0.60 7.34
N ASN A 277 -14.25 -0.36 7.62
CA ASN A 277 -13.21 -1.39 7.61
C ASN A 277 -13.10 -2.16 8.95
N GLY A 278 -13.95 -1.90 9.91
CA GLY A 278 -13.93 -2.56 11.22
C GLY A 278 -12.78 -2.14 12.13
N LEU A 279 -12.18 -0.98 11.88
CA LEU A 279 -10.98 -0.48 12.58
C LEU A 279 -11.26 0.29 13.87
N ASN A 280 -12.53 0.50 14.24
CA ASN A 280 -12.94 1.21 15.46
C ASN A 280 -12.44 0.53 16.76
N THR A 281 -11.96 -0.70 16.66
CA THR A 281 -11.56 -1.52 17.80
C THR A 281 -10.11 -1.98 17.77
N LEU A 282 -9.32 -1.53 16.79
CA LEU A 282 -7.91 -1.89 16.73
C LEU A 282 -7.13 -1.21 17.84
N LYS A 283 -6.72 -2.01 18.81
CA LYS A 283 -5.92 -1.58 19.97
C LYS A 283 -4.55 -1.00 19.61
N GLY A 284 -4.07 -1.16 18.38
CA GLY A 284 -2.79 -0.66 17.89
C GLY A 284 -2.79 0.81 17.47
N PHE A 285 -3.93 1.33 17.01
CA PHE A 285 -4.10 2.75 16.62
C PHE A 285 -4.70 3.62 17.74
N VAL A 286 -4.88 3.04 18.92
CA VAL A 286 -5.40 3.72 20.11
C VAL A 286 -4.43 3.44 21.26
N LYS A 287 -3.41 4.22 21.38
CA LYS A 287 -2.64 4.43 22.61
C LYS A 287 -2.63 5.89 22.94
#